data_629a57a5718a4277814f641c0f2731c5
#
_entry.id   629a57a5718a4277814f641c0f2731c5
#
_cell.length_a   1.000
_cell.length_b   1.000
_cell.length_c   1.000
_cell.angle_alpha   90.00
_cell.angle_beta   90.00
_cell.angle_gamma   90.00
#
_symmetry.space_group_name_H-M   'P 1'
#
loop_
_entity.id
_entity.type
_entity.pdbx_description
1 polymer ?
#
loop_
_entity_poly.entity_id
_entity_poly.type
_entity_poly.pdbx_seq_one_letter_code
_entity_poly.pdbx_strand_id
1 'polypeptide(L)'
;MLRDITIGQHFPGNSLVHRFDPRLKLVLTILYIVLLFAASNPLGLALSLIFLAVMYAVAKIPFKLILKSLKPIFPIIVFTAVLNLFFVSGEGDPVFQLGFLTVYAEGIRYAVLMAVRVMALIAGTSLLTYTTSPIVLTDAIEQLLKPLGRLHFPVHELAMMMSIALRFIPTLIEETDKIMNAQKARGAQLDNGKMTERIKALVPVLVPLFISAFRRADELAMAMECRCYRGGDGRTRLKVLRCTRQDYIDLAVCIVCFMVILSSRLVFPNF
;
A
#
# COMPACT_ATOMS: atom_id res chain seq x y z
N MET A 1 -21.29 -10.08 -0.31
CA MET A 1 -20.01 -10.02 0.41
C MET A 1 -18.79 -9.70 -0.47
N LEU A 2 -18.74 -10.11 -1.76
CA LEU A 2 -17.58 -9.78 -2.62
C LEU A 2 -17.66 -8.39 -3.29
N ARG A 3 -18.81 -7.71 -3.26
CA ARG A 3 -19.00 -6.37 -3.84
C ARG A 3 -18.26 -5.23 -3.11
N ASP A 4 -17.81 -5.46 -1.90
CA ASP A 4 -17.08 -4.46 -1.10
C ASP A 4 -15.56 -4.53 -1.31
N ILE A 5 -15.08 -5.44 -2.16
CA ILE A 5 -13.68 -5.48 -2.58
C ILE A 5 -13.50 -4.42 -3.67
N THR A 6 -13.42 -3.17 -3.25
CA THR A 6 -12.93 -2.11 -4.14
C THR A 6 -11.46 -2.40 -4.44
N ILE A 7 -11.20 -2.85 -5.67
CA ILE A 7 -9.84 -3.10 -6.17
C ILE A 7 -9.10 -1.77 -6.20
N GLY A 8 -8.23 -1.59 -5.20
CA GLY A 8 -7.52 -0.35 -4.95
C GLY A 8 -8.44 0.71 -4.33
N GLN A 9 -8.11 1.15 -3.13
CA GLN A 9 -8.82 2.25 -2.44
C GLN A 9 -8.50 3.61 -3.08
N HIS A 10 -8.37 3.66 -4.41
CA HIS A 10 -8.09 4.90 -5.12
C HIS A 10 -9.28 5.85 -4.99
N PHE A 11 -9.01 7.05 -4.45
CA PHE A 11 -9.98 8.13 -4.36
C PHE A 11 -9.82 9.04 -5.58
N PRO A 12 -10.78 9.10 -6.51
CA PRO A 12 -10.66 9.95 -7.68
C PRO A 12 -10.65 11.43 -7.27
N GLY A 13 -9.59 12.14 -7.62
CA GLY A 13 -9.41 13.55 -7.31
C GLY A 13 -8.52 14.26 -8.34
N ASN A 14 -8.62 15.60 -8.39
CA ASN A 14 -7.86 16.44 -9.32
C ASN A 14 -6.86 17.36 -8.59
N SER A 15 -6.40 16.98 -7.38
CA SER A 15 -5.43 17.78 -6.63
C SER A 15 -4.02 17.71 -7.25
N LEU A 16 -3.13 18.59 -6.82
CA LEU A 16 -1.71 18.56 -7.22
C LEU A 16 -1.10 17.20 -6.95
N VAL A 17 -1.36 16.61 -5.76
CA VAL A 17 -0.85 15.29 -5.39
C VAL A 17 -1.37 14.19 -6.33
N HIS A 18 -2.62 14.26 -6.82
CA HIS A 18 -3.14 13.26 -7.77
C HIS A 18 -2.46 13.35 -9.14
N ARG A 19 -2.13 14.56 -9.61
CA ARG A 19 -1.50 14.80 -10.92
C ARG A 19 -0.01 14.54 -10.94
N PHE A 20 0.64 14.51 -9.77
CA PHE A 20 2.06 14.29 -9.63
C PHE A 20 2.50 12.94 -10.23
N ASP A 21 3.70 12.89 -10.86
CA ASP A 21 4.20 11.69 -11.54
C ASP A 21 4.26 10.49 -10.58
N PRO A 22 3.60 9.35 -10.90
CA PRO A 22 3.51 8.18 -10.03
C PRO A 22 4.86 7.57 -9.65
N ARG A 23 5.88 7.72 -10.51
CA ARG A 23 7.25 7.24 -10.23
C ARG A 23 7.87 8.02 -9.08
N LEU A 24 7.74 9.35 -9.13
CA LEU A 24 8.26 10.22 -8.08
C LEU A 24 7.48 10.05 -6.77
N LYS A 25 6.15 9.86 -6.83
CA LYS A 25 5.35 9.52 -5.63
C LYS A 25 5.85 8.26 -4.94
N LEU A 26 6.12 7.21 -5.70
CA LEU A 26 6.59 5.95 -5.14
C LEU A 26 7.95 6.14 -4.46
N VAL A 27 8.89 6.81 -5.14
CA VAL A 27 10.21 7.11 -4.58
C VAL A 27 10.10 7.97 -3.32
N LEU A 28 9.28 9.04 -3.35
CA LEU A 28 9.06 9.90 -2.20
C LEU A 28 8.39 9.18 -1.04
N THR A 29 7.48 8.24 -1.31
CA THR A 29 6.86 7.42 -0.26
C THR A 29 7.90 6.52 0.41
N ILE A 30 8.78 5.88 -0.35
CA ILE A 30 9.88 5.08 0.19
C ILE A 30 10.82 5.97 1.00
N LEU A 31 11.18 7.12 0.47
CA LEU A 31 12.05 8.08 1.17
C LEU A 31 11.42 8.58 2.47
N TYR A 32 10.09 8.84 2.48
CA TYR A 32 9.34 9.20 3.67
C TYR A 32 9.36 8.09 4.75
N ILE A 33 9.22 6.82 4.33
CA ILE A 33 9.35 5.68 5.25
C ILE A 33 10.74 5.66 5.89
N VAL A 34 11.79 5.77 5.09
CA VAL A 34 13.18 5.81 5.57
C VAL A 34 13.39 6.99 6.53
N LEU A 35 12.85 8.16 6.18
CA LEU A 35 12.92 9.36 7.01
C LEU A 35 12.24 9.17 8.37
N LEU A 36 11.08 8.52 8.44
CA LEU A 36 10.38 8.24 9.70
C LEU A 36 11.21 7.33 10.63
N PHE A 37 11.98 6.39 10.08
CA PHE A 37 12.90 5.58 10.87
C PHE A 37 14.16 6.34 11.25
N ALA A 38 14.65 7.23 10.39
CA ALA A 38 15.80 8.07 10.67
C ALA A 38 15.51 9.18 11.70
N ALA A 39 14.25 9.62 11.80
CA ALA A 39 13.79 10.61 12.78
C ALA A 39 13.67 9.95 14.18
N SER A 40 14.77 9.94 14.93
CA SER A 40 14.81 9.40 16.29
C SER A 40 14.19 10.34 17.31
N ASN A 41 14.12 11.66 17.00
CA ASN A 41 13.67 12.70 17.90
C ASN A 41 12.16 12.97 17.79
N PRO A 42 11.48 13.35 18.89
CA PRO A 42 10.06 13.72 18.87
C PRO A 42 9.78 14.93 17.97
N LEU A 43 10.72 15.88 17.84
CA LEU A 43 10.60 17.03 16.92
C LEU A 43 10.60 16.58 15.44
N GLY A 44 11.50 15.68 15.04
CA GLY A 44 11.54 15.12 13.70
C GLY A 44 10.25 14.37 13.36
N LEU A 45 9.71 13.62 14.33
CA LEU A 45 8.43 12.93 14.20
C LEU A 45 7.27 13.93 14.05
N ALA A 46 7.23 14.98 14.86
CA ALA A 46 6.21 16.04 14.77
C ALA A 46 6.26 16.75 13.40
N LEU A 47 7.45 17.11 12.92
CA LEU A 47 7.62 17.71 11.59
C LEU A 47 7.16 16.76 10.48
N SER A 48 7.44 15.47 10.58
CA SER A 48 6.98 14.47 9.60
C SER A 48 5.45 14.32 9.60
N LEU A 49 4.80 14.44 10.76
CA LEU A 49 3.35 14.44 10.88
C LEU A 49 2.73 15.70 10.27
N ILE A 50 3.33 16.87 10.52
CA ILE A 50 2.90 18.14 9.92
C ILE A 50 3.01 18.05 8.40
N PHE A 51 4.14 17.57 7.87
CA PHE A 51 4.31 17.33 6.44
C PHE A 51 3.21 16.42 5.88
N LEU A 52 2.93 15.31 6.55
CA LEU A 52 1.89 14.37 6.14
C LEU A 52 0.50 15.01 6.16
N ALA A 53 0.18 15.77 7.21
CA ALA A 53 -1.09 16.52 7.32
C ALA A 53 -1.27 17.52 6.18
N VAL A 54 -0.21 18.27 5.84
CA VAL A 54 -0.22 19.19 4.69
C VAL A 54 -0.45 18.42 3.38
N MET A 55 0.22 17.29 3.17
CA MET A 55 0.04 16.47 1.97
C MET A 55 -1.39 15.94 1.84
N TYR A 56 -2.03 15.54 2.95
CA TYR A 56 -3.44 15.14 2.96
C TYR A 56 -4.38 16.33 2.68
N ALA A 57 -4.11 17.50 3.22
CA ALA A 57 -4.88 18.72 2.96
C ALA A 57 -4.81 19.11 1.48
N VAL A 58 -3.61 19.10 0.89
CA VAL A 58 -3.39 19.36 -0.55
C VAL A 58 -4.06 18.30 -1.41
N ALA A 59 -4.00 17.02 -0.99
CA ALA A 59 -4.68 15.92 -1.67
C ALA A 59 -6.20 16.00 -1.60
N LYS A 60 -6.78 16.81 -0.71
CA LYS A 60 -8.23 16.95 -0.45
C LYS A 60 -8.90 15.62 -0.11
N ILE A 61 -8.19 14.76 0.61
CA ILE A 61 -8.69 13.45 1.04
C ILE A 61 -9.47 13.65 2.35
N PRO A 62 -10.73 13.14 2.45
CA PRO A 62 -11.52 13.29 3.66
C PRO A 62 -10.89 12.50 4.82
N PHE A 63 -10.86 13.12 6.01
CA PHE A 63 -10.28 12.54 7.22
C PHE A 63 -10.86 11.17 7.61
N LYS A 64 -12.11 10.91 7.24
CA LYS A 64 -12.76 9.59 7.43
C LYS A 64 -12.02 8.43 6.77
N LEU A 65 -11.36 8.67 5.63
CA LEU A 65 -10.58 7.64 4.94
C LEU A 65 -9.28 7.33 5.70
N ILE A 66 -8.65 8.34 6.30
CA ILE A 66 -7.46 8.14 7.14
C ILE A 66 -7.82 7.27 8.35
N LEU A 67 -8.91 7.59 9.05
CA LEU A 67 -9.38 6.78 10.17
C LEU A 67 -9.76 5.36 9.75
N LYS A 68 -10.34 5.20 8.55
CA LYS A 68 -10.68 3.88 8.01
C LYS A 68 -9.44 3.03 7.74
N SER A 69 -8.32 3.62 7.29
CA SER A 69 -7.07 2.88 7.09
C SER A 69 -6.36 2.54 8.39
N LEU A 70 -6.52 3.35 9.44
CA LEU A 70 -5.92 3.09 10.76
C LEU A 70 -6.70 2.05 11.57
N LYS A 71 -8.03 1.97 11.40
CA LYS A 71 -8.91 1.08 12.18
C LYS A 71 -8.48 -0.39 12.22
N PRO A 72 -8.13 -1.06 11.10
CA PRO A 72 -7.76 -2.48 11.12
C PRO A 72 -6.41 -2.74 11.81
N ILE A 73 -5.56 -1.71 11.93
CA ILE A 73 -4.20 -1.82 12.48
C ILE A 73 -4.15 -1.36 13.94
N PHE A 74 -5.26 -0.77 14.44
CA PHE A 74 -5.36 -0.32 15.82
C PHE A 74 -4.99 -1.41 16.86
N PRO A 75 -5.40 -2.69 16.72
CA PRO A 75 -4.98 -3.74 17.64
C PRO A 75 -3.46 -3.95 17.68
N ILE A 76 -2.80 -3.84 16.52
CA ILE A 76 -1.33 -3.98 16.43
C ILE A 76 -0.64 -2.79 17.08
N ILE A 77 -1.17 -1.56 16.89
CA ILE A 77 -0.65 -0.35 17.54
C ILE A 77 -0.75 -0.47 19.06
N VAL A 78 -1.89 -0.91 19.57
CA VAL A 78 -2.07 -1.13 21.01
C VAL A 78 -1.13 -2.22 21.52
N PHE A 79 -1.02 -3.34 20.82
CA PHE A 79 -0.12 -4.43 21.18
C PHE A 79 1.34 -3.99 21.24
N THR A 80 1.83 -3.28 20.23
CA THR A 80 3.20 -2.76 20.22
C THR A 80 3.42 -1.69 21.31
N ALA A 81 2.44 -0.84 21.57
CA ALA A 81 2.52 0.13 22.65
C ALA A 81 2.64 -0.55 24.02
N VAL A 82 1.82 -1.58 24.27
CA VAL A 82 1.86 -2.38 25.50
C VAL A 82 3.20 -3.10 25.65
N LEU A 83 3.74 -3.70 24.56
CA LEU A 83 5.05 -4.32 24.62
C LEU A 83 6.14 -3.30 24.98
N ASN A 84 6.17 -2.14 24.33
CA ASN A 84 7.19 -1.11 24.62
C ASN A 84 7.03 -0.59 26.06
N LEU A 85 5.82 -0.49 26.57
CA LEU A 85 5.54 -0.02 27.94
C LEU A 85 6.16 -0.93 29.00
N PHE A 86 6.12 -2.25 28.80
CA PHE A 86 6.55 -3.23 29.78
C PHE A 86 7.96 -3.79 29.54
N PHE A 87 8.41 -3.85 28.29
CA PHE A 87 9.70 -4.45 27.93
C PHE A 87 10.84 -3.44 27.81
N VAL A 88 10.55 -2.14 27.70
CA VAL A 88 11.61 -1.12 27.66
C VAL A 88 11.97 -0.74 29.10
N SER A 89 13.14 -1.19 29.55
CA SER A 89 13.73 -0.81 30.84
C SER A 89 14.41 0.55 30.69
N GLY A 90 14.13 1.49 31.58
CA GLY A 90 14.80 2.81 31.65
C GLY A 90 15.80 2.86 32.80
N GLU A 91 16.79 3.76 32.68
CA GLU A 91 17.73 4.11 33.74
C GLU A 91 17.08 5.12 34.70
N GLY A 92 16.21 4.67 35.63
CA GLY A 92 15.55 5.57 36.59
C GLY A 92 14.59 4.87 37.51
N ASP A 93 14.04 5.61 38.46
CA ASP A 93 13.00 5.08 39.38
C ASP A 93 11.74 4.72 38.57
N PRO A 94 11.16 3.53 38.82
CA PRO A 94 9.95 3.13 38.11
C PRO A 94 8.77 4.02 38.52
N VAL A 95 8.05 4.54 37.53
CA VAL A 95 6.85 5.39 37.74
C VAL A 95 5.73 4.60 38.41
N PHE A 96 5.64 3.31 38.09
CA PHE A 96 4.62 2.42 38.62
C PHE A 96 5.16 0.99 38.73
N GLN A 97 4.98 0.36 39.91
CA GLN A 97 5.34 -1.05 40.13
C GLN A 97 4.09 -1.82 40.50
N LEU A 98 3.74 -2.81 39.69
CA LEU A 98 2.67 -3.76 39.99
C LEU A 98 3.23 -5.19 39.97
N GLY A 99 3.86 -5.60 41.08
CA GLY A 99 4.49 -6.91 41.21
C GLY A 99 5.62 -7.14 40.16
N PHE A 100 5.34 -7.98 39.16
CA PHE A 100 6.31 -8.30 38.11
C PHE A 100 6.40 -7.24 36.97
N LEU A 101 5.46 -6.29 36.94
CA LEU A 101 5.36 -5.29 35.86
C LEU A 101 5.87 -3.94 36.39
N THR A 102 7.01 -3.53 35.90
CA THR A 102 7.62 -2.22 36.17
C THR A 102 7.49 -1.33 34.96
N VAL A 103 6.86 -0.17 35.14
CA VAL A 103 6.69 0.83 34.09
C VAL A 103 7.68 1.96 34.33
N TYR A 104 8.54 2.19 33.37
CA TYR A 104 9.51 3.29 33.36
C TYR A 104 8.98 4.47 32.54
N ALA A 105 9.38 5.69 32.90
CA ALA A 105 9.02 6.90 32.14
C ALA A 105 9.48 6.82 30.67
N GLU A 106 10.65 6.22 30.44
CA GLU A 106 11.20 5.97 29.11
C GLU A 106 10.32 4.99 28.31
N GLY A 107 9.81 3.92 28.95
CA GLY A 107 8.90 2.98 28.33
C GLY A 107 7.62 3.65 27.83
N ILE A 108 7.05 4.58 28.61
CA ILE A 108 5.88 5.38 28.18
C ILE A 108 6.22 6.24 26.97
N ARG A 109 7.38 6.92 27.01
CA ARG A 109 7.84 7.76 25.90
C ARG A 109 8.03 6.95 24.62
N TYR A 110 8.73 5.80 24.70
CA TYR A 110 8.93 4.90 23.57
C TYR A 110 7.62 4.32 23.03
N ALA A 111 6.69 3.92 23.92
CA ALA A 111 5.38 3.42 23.52
C ALA A 111 4.61 4.45 22.70
N VAL A 112 4.56 5.70 23.15
CA VAL A 112 3.88 6.79 22.43
C VAL A 112 4.57 7.10 21.11
N LEU A 113 5.91 7.25 21.09
CA LEU A 113 6.66 7.56 19.87
C LEU A 113 6.51 6.45 18.82
N MET A 114 6.55 5.17 19.24
CA MET A 114 6.36 4.04 18.34
C MET A 114 4.93 3.95 17.81
N ALA A 115 3.93 4.16 18.67
CA ALA A 115 2.52 4.19 18.25
C ALA A 115 2.30 5.29 17.19
N VAL A 116 2.80 6.50 17.43
CA VAL A 116 2.69 7.62 16.48
C VAL A 116 3.45 7.33 15.20
N ARG A 117 4.65 6.72 15.28
CA ARG A 117 5.45 6.34 14.10
C ARG A 117 4.72 5.32 13.23
N VAL A 118 4.12 4.28 13.82
CA VAL A 118 3.35 3.28 13.08
C VAL A 118 2.12 3.93 12.42
N MET A 119 1.42 4.81 13.12
CA MET A 119 0.30 5.57 12.51
C MET A 119 0.75 6.43 11.33
N ALA A 120 1.88 7.12 11.46
CA ALA A 120 2.45 7.94 10.39
C ALA A 120 2.87 7.10 9.16
N LEU A 121 3.48 5.93 9.38
CA LEU A 121 3.82 4.99 8.30
C LEU A 121 2.59 4.54 7.51
N ILE A 122 1.55 4.12 8.21
CA ILE A 122 0.32 3.65 7.59
C ILE A 122 -0.37 4.79 6.84
N ALA A 123 -0.47 5.95 7.45
CA ALA A 123 -1.06 7.11 6.81
C ALA A 123 -0.23 7.53 5.57
N GLY A 124 1.11 7.55 5.65
CA GLY A 124 1.97 7.88 4.51
C GLY A 124 1.82 6.92 3.33
N THR A 125 1.81 5.61 3.58
CA THR A 125 1.60 4.59 2.53
C THR A 125 0.17 4.62 1.98
N SER A 126 -0.83 4.88 2.83
CA SER A 126 -2.23 5.04 2.40
C SER A 126 -2.42 6.24 1.47
N LEU A 127 -1.65 7.32 1.65
CA LEU A 127 -1.69 8.48 0.76
C LEU A 127 -1.36 8.10 -0.69
N LEU A 128 -0.32 7.28 -0.89
CA LEU A 128 0.04 6.75 -2.21
C LEU A 128 -1.12 5.95 -2.82
N THR A 129 -1.71 5.05 -2.03
CA THR A 129 -2.82 4.18 -2.47
C THR A 129 -4.07 4.99 -2.82
N TYR A 130 -4.39 6.03 -2.07
CA TYR A 130 -5.55 6.89 -2.35
C TYR A 130 -5.34 7.78 -3.57
N THR A 131 -4.11 8.22 -3.85
CA THR A 131 -3.81 9.17 -4.93
C THR A 131 -3.35 8.54 -6.23
N THR A 132 -3.10 7.22 -6.25
CA THR A 132 -2.58 6.53 -7.44
C THR A 132 -3.33 5.22 -7.66
N SER A 133 -3.87 5.03 -8.87
CA SER A 133 -4.55 3.78 -9.20
C SER A 133 -3.55 2.62 -9.36
N PRO A 134 -3.96 1.36 -9.04
CA PRO A 134 -3.08 0.20 -9.14
C PRO A 134 -2.45 0.00 -10.54
N ILE A 135 -3.20 0.27 -11.60
CA ILE A 135 -2.70 0.16 -12.99
C ILE A 135 -1.57 1.17 -13.25
N VAL A 136 -1.78 2.42 -12.83
CA VAL A 136 -0.76 3.47 -12.99
C VAL A 136 0.46 3.22 -12.10
N LEU A 137 0.25 2.63 -10.91
CA LEU A 137 1.34 2.22 -10.03
C LEU A 137 2.19 1.11 -10.65
N THR A 138 1.56 0.13 -11.32
CA THR A 138 2.26 -0.93 -12.06
C THR A 138 3.13 -0.35 -13.18
N ASP A 139 2.61 0.61 -13.95
CA ASP A 139 3.37 1.30 -14.99
C ASP A 139 4.56 2.08 -14.41
N ALA A 140 4.39 2.69 -13.24
CA ALA A 140 5.47 3.40 -12.55
C ALA A 140 6.56 2.43 -12.06
N ILE A 141 6.18 1.30 -11.47
CA ILE A 141 7.10 0.26 -11.02
C ILE A 141 7.91 -0.30 -12.21
N GLU A 142 7.25 -0.60 -13.34
CA GLU A 142 7.94 -1.06 -14.55
C GLU A 142 9.01 -0.07 -15.00
N GLN A 143 8.69 1.22 -15.02
CA GLN A 143 9.64 2.23 -15.46
C GLN A 143 10.80 2.44 -14.48
N LEU A 144 10.55 2.33 -13.18
CA LEU A 144 11.60 2.39 -12.16
C LEU A 144 12.51 1.16 -12.18
N LEU A 145 11.94 -0.02 -12.48
CA LEU A 145 12.69 -1.27 -12.58
C LEU A 145 13.35 -1.48 -13.95
N LYS A 146 13.04 -0.63 -14.94
CA LYS A 146 13.64 -0.75 -16.29
C LYS A 146 15.17 -0.90 -16.31
N PRO A 147 15.96 -0.20 -15.45
CA PRO A 147 17.42 -0.41 -15.40
C PRO A 147 17.81 -1.83 -14.98
N LEU A 148 16.97 -2.55 -14.19
CA LEU A 148 17.19 -3.96 -13.85
C LEU A 148 17.06 -4.90 -15.05
N GLY A 149 16.41 -4.48 -16.14
CA GLY A 149 16.39 -5.23 -17.40
C GLY A 149 17.79 -5.49 -17.96
N ARG A 150 18.78 -4.64 -17.61
CA ARG A 150 20.19 -4.86 -17.96
C ARG A 150 20.81 -6.09 -17.25
N LEU A 151 20.22 -6.53 -16.14
CA LEU A 151 20.59 -7.74 -15.38
C LEU A 151 19.81 -8.98 -15.84
N HIS A 152 19.24 -8.97 -17.07
CA HIS A 152 18.38 -10.03 -17.62
C HIS A 152 17.10 -10.31 -16.82
N PHE A 153 16.64 -9.36 -16.01
CA PHE A 153 15.38 -9.51 -15.28
C PHE A 153 14.19 -9.14 -16.20
N PRO A 154 13.16 -9.99 -16.35
CA PRO A 154 12.06 -9.80 -17.28
C PRO A 154 11.03 -8.77 -16.76
N VAL A 155 11.48 -7.50 -16.59
CA VAL A 155 10.66 -6.42 -16.01
C VAL A 155 9.41 -6.15 -16.82
N HIS A 156 9.53 -6.16 -18.15
CA HIS A 156 8.40 -5.87 -19.04
C HIS A 156 7.33 -6.96 -18.96
N GLU A 157 7.74 -8.21 -18.96
CA GLU A 157 6.86 -9.37 -18.88
C GLU A 157 6.10 -9.38 -17.54
N LEU A 158 6.80 -9.10 -16.45
CA LEU A 158 6.17 -8.98 -15.13
C LEU A 158 5.14 -7.85 -15.07
N ALA A 159 5.48 -6.67 -15.59
CA ALA A 159 4.54 -5.55 -15.61
C ALA A 159 3.32 -5.84 -16.49
N MET A 160 3.53 -6.51 -17.63
CA MET A 160 2.44 -6.95 -18.50
C MET A 160 1.53 -7.96 -17.77
N MET A 161 2.11 -8.98 -17.11
CA MET A 161 1.33 -9.95 -16.31
C MET A 161 0.52 -9.26 -15.23
N MET A 162 1.11 -8.31 -14.48
CA MET A 162 0.40 -7.54 -13.47
C MET A 162 -0.74 -6.70 -14.07
N SER A 163 -0.52 -6.06 -15.21
CA SER A 163 -1.55 -5.25 -15.89
C SER A 163 -2.72 -6.10 -16.40
N ILE A 164 -2.43 -7.30 -16.92
CA ILE A 164 -3.44 -8.27 -17.34
C ILE A 164 -4.20 -8.78 -16.11
N ALA A 165 -3.51 -9.15 -15.04
CA ALA A 165 -4.12 -9.61 -13.80
C ALA A 165 -5.07 -8.55 -13.23
N LEU A 166 -4.62 -7.29 -13.08
CA LEU A 166 -5.44 -6.19 -12.58
C LEU A 166 -6.70 -5.94 -13.44
N ARG A 167 -6.62 -6.17 -14.74
CA ARG A 167 -7.77 -6.07 -15.65
C ARG A 167 -8.75 -7.23 -15.47
N PHE A 168 -8.25 -8.44 -15.22
CA PHE A 168 -9.09 -9.63 -15.10
C PHE A 168 -9.72 -9.79 -13.71
N ILE A 169 -9.14 -9.23 -12.66
CA ILE A 169 -9.69 -9.34 -11.30
C ILE A 169 -11.17 -8.93 -11.23
N PRO A 170 -11.64 -7.76 -11.74
CA PRO A 170 -13.05 -7.41 -11.71
C PRO A 170 -13.93 -8.45 -12.40
N THR A 171 -13.51 -8.90 -13.56
CA THR A 171 -14.25 -9.88 -14.36
C THR A 171 -14.34 -11.24 -13.66
N LEU A 172 -13.24 -11.69 -13.01
CA LEU A 172 -13.23 -12.93 -12.23
C LEU A 172 -14.11 -12.84 -10.98
N ILE A 173 -14.19 -11.66 -10.33
CA ILE A 173 -15.09 -11.43 -9.19
C ILE A 173 -16.55 -11.57 -9.65
N GLU A 174 -16.93 -10.92 -10.76
CA GLU A 174 -18.28 -11.03 -11.32
C GLU A 174 -18.62 -12.47 -11.71
N GLU A 175 -17.66 -13.19 -12.28
CA GLU A 175 -17.83 -14.59 -12.66
C GLU A 175 -17.98 -15.49 -11.42
N THR A 176 -17.18 -15.23 -10.39
CA THR A 176 -17.29 -15.93 -9.10
C THR A 176 -18.67 -15.74 -8.49
N ASP A 177 -19.21 -14.52 -8.50
CA ASP A 177 -20.55 -14.23 -8.00
C ASP A 177 -21.63 -15.00 -8.81
N LYS A 178 -21.50 -15.06 -10.14
CA LYS A 178 -22.40 -15.82 -11.00
C LYS A 178 -22.36 -17.32 -10.70
N ILE A 179 -21.17 -17.89 -10.60
CA ILE A 179 -20.97 -19.31 -10.29
C ILE A 179 -21.50 -19.64 -8.89
N MET A 180 -21.19 -18.80 -7.88
CA MET A 180 -21.69 -18.99 -6.51
C MET A 180 -23.23 -18.98 -6.46
N ASN A 181 -23.87 -18.03 -7.15
CA ASN A 181 -25.32 -17.96 -7.20
C ASN A 181 -25.93 -19.19 -7.90
N ALA A 182 -25.31 -19.66 -8.99
CA ALA A 182 -25.73 -20.87 -9.66
C ALA A 182 -25.58 -22.11 -8.78
N GLN A 183 -24.51 -22.24 -8.01
CA GLN A 183 -24.29 -23.36 -7.08
C GLN A 183 -25.26 -23.29 -5.88
N LYS A 184 -25.56 -22.08 -5.37
CA LYS A 184 -26.60 -21.89 -4.34
C LYS A 184 -27.98 -22.33 -4.84
N ALA A 185 -28.33 -21.99 -6.08
CA ALA A 185 -29.58 -22.44 -6.71
C ALA A 185 -29.66 -23.98 -6.88
N ARG A 186 -28.51 -24.66 -6.98
CA ARG A 186 -28.41 -26.12 -7.01
C ARG A 186 -28.39 -26.74 -5.60
N GLY A 187 -28.58 -25.96 -4.54
CA GLY A 187 -28.64 -26.45 -3.16
C GLY A 187 -27.29 -26.50 -2.45
N ALA A 188 -26.21 -25.93 -3.02
CA ALA A 188 -24.92 -25.88 -2.34
C ALA A 188 -24.97 -24.95 -1.12
N GLN A 189 -24.63 -25.47 0.05
CA GLN A 189 -24.55 -24.73 1.31
C GLN A 189 -23.13 -24.11 1.46
N LEU A 190 -22.91 -22.93 0.92
CA LEU A 190 -21.60 -22.25 0.96
C LEU A 190 -21.36 -21.51 2.28
N ASP A 191 -22.42 -21.13 2.98
CA ASP A 191 -22.35 -20.25 4.15
C ASP A 191 -22.49 -21.00 5.50
N ASN A 192 -23.00 -22.24 5.49
CA ASN A 192 -23.31 -23.03 6.71
C ASN A 192 -22.48 -24.33 6.75
N GLY A 193 -22.21 -24.86 7.96
CA GLY A 193 -21.51 -26.12 8.17
C GLY A 193 -20.11 -25.99 8.78
N LYS A 194 -19.49 -27.14 9.06
CA LYS A 194 -18.13 -27.24 9.56
C LYS A 194 -17.12 -26.74 8.53
N MET A 195 -15.93 -26.33 8.98
CA MET A 195 -14.87 -25.80 8.11
C MET A 195 -14.54 -26.74 6.92
N THR A 196 -14.51 -28.05 7.17
CA THR A 196 -14.27 -29.08 6.14
C THR A 196 -15.39 -29.17 5.11
N GLU A 197 -16.63 -28.98 5.50
CA GLU A 197 -17.81 -28.97 4.61
C GLU A 197 -17.82 -27.73 3.73
N ARG A 198 -17.45 -26.55 4.31
CA ARG A 198 -17.29 -25.30 3.54
C ARG A 198 -16.19 -25.42 2.49
N ILE A 199 -15.04 -26.01 2.82
CA ILE A 199 -13.95 -26.23 1.84
C ILE A 199 -14.43 -27.15 0.71
N LYS A 200 -15.13 -28.25 1.02
CA LYS A 200 -15.71 -29.13 0.00
C LYS A 200 -16.76 -28.43 -0.87
N ALA A 201 -17.56 -27.55 -0.28
CA ALA A 201 -18.57 -26.76 -1.01
C ALA A 201 -17.94 -25.69 -1.95
N LEU A 202 -16.70 -25.26 -1.70
CA LEU A 202 -15.97 -24.34 -2.58
C LEU A 202 -15.43 -25.00 -3.86
N VAL A 203 -15.15 -26.31 -3.84
CA VAL A 203 -14.59 -27.02 -5.01
C VAL A 203 -15.49 -26.88 -6.26
N PRO A 204 -16.83 -27.05 -6.19
CA PRO A 204 -17.73 -26.82 -7.32
C PRO A 204 -17.78 -25.39 -7.84
N VAL A 205 -17.26 -24.42 -7.08
CA VAL A 205 -17.11 -23.02 -7.51
C VAL A 205 -15.73 -22.81 -8.13
N LEU A 206 -14.69 -23.36 -7.54
CA LEU A 206 -13.30 -23.18 -8.00
C LEU A 206 -13.04 -23.83 -9.35
N VAL A 207 -13.52 -25.08 -9.58
CA VAL A 207 -13.26 -25.80 -10.83
C VAL A 207 -13.80 -25.04 -12.06
N PRO A 208 -15.06 -24.60 -12.12
CA PRO A 208 -15.55 -23.80 -13.24
C PRO A 208 -14.81 -22.48 -13.39
N LEU A 209 -14.44 -21.83 -12.28
CA LEU A 209 -13.69 -20.57 -12.30
C LEU A 209 -12.31 -20.76 -12.95
N PHE A 210 -11.58 -21.82 -12.60
CA PHE A 210 -10.29 -22.15 -13.22
C PHE A 210 -10.44 -22.42 -14.72
N ILE A 211 -11.44 -23.22 -15.12
CA ILE A 211 -11.70 -23.49 -16.54
C ILE A 211 -11.98 -22.19 -17.31
N SER A 212 -12.80 -21.30 -16.75
CA SER A 212 -13.07 -19.99 -17.35
C SER A 212 -11.83 -19.11 -17.44
N ALA A 213 -11.00 -19.09 -16.37
CA ALA A 213 -9.75 -18.32 -16.35
C ALA A 213 -8.76 -18.82 -17.43
N PHE A 214 -8.57 -20.14 -17.58
CA PHE A 214 -7.72 -20.71 -18.62
C PHE A 214 -8.25 -20.40 -20.03
N ARG A 215 -9.55 -20.56 -20.26
CA ARG A 215 -10.15 -20.21 -21.56
C ARG A 215 -9.87 -18.75 -21.94
N ARG A 216 -10.02 -17.82 -20.99
CA ARG A 216 -9.71 -16.39 -21.21
C ARG A 216 -8.23 -16.14 -21.46
N ALA A 217 -7.36 -16.90 -20.79
CA ALA A 217 -5.91 -16.82 -21.02
C ALA A 217 -5.56 -17.29 -22.44
N ASP A 218 -6.15 -18.39 -22.91
CA ASP A 218 -5.96 -18.90 -24.27
C ASP A 218 -6.50 -17.92 -25.33
N GLU A 219 -7.69 -17.36 -25.11
CA GLU A 219 -8.28 -16.35 -26.00
C GLU A 219 -7.38 -15.10 -26.08
N LEU A 220 -6.83 -14.65 -24.93
CA LEU A 220 -5.93 -13.52 -24.92
C LEU A 220 -4.61 -13.83 -25.61
N ALA A 221 -4.04 -15.03 -25.38
CA ALA A 221 -2.78 -15.45 -26.01
C ALA A 221 -2.95 -15.49 -27.53
N MET A 222 -4.03 -16.10 -28.02
CA MET A 222 -4.36 -16.15 -29.46
C MET A 222 -4.53 -14.73 -30.04
N ALA A 223 -5.23 -13.84 -29.31
CA ALA A 223 -5.40 -12.46 -29.74
C ALA A 223 -4.07 -11.69 -29.77
N MET A 224 -3.13 -12.00 -28.90
CA MET A 224 -1.77 -11.42 -28.90
C MET A 224 -0.94 -11.95 -30.07
N GLU A 225 -1.01 -13.25 -30.35
CA GLU A 225 -0.33 -13.87 -31.50
C GLU A 225 -0.85 -13.29 -32.82
N CYS A 226 -2.17 -13.15 -32.99
CA CYS A 226 -2.77 -12.52 -34.17
C CYS A 226 -2.34 -11.05 -34.36
N ARG A 227 -1.93 -10.38 -33.28
CA ARG A 227 -1.37 -9.02 -33.31
C ARG A 227 0.14 -9.00 -33.42
N CYS A 228 0.78 -10.13 -33.73
CA CYS A 228 2.22 -10.29 -33.89
C CYS A 228 3.00 -9.86 -32.61
N TYR A 229 2.49 -10.19 -31.43
CA TYR A 229 3.21 -9.91 -30.20
C TYR A 229 4.50 -10.75 -30.11
N ARG A 230 5.66 -10.07 -29.98
CA ARG A 230 7.00 -10.68 -29.89
C ARG A 230 7.79 -10.23 -28.66
N GLY A 231 7.10 -10.00 -27.53
CA GLY A 231 7.75 -9.50 -26.32
C GLY A 231 7.82 -7.97 -26.24
N GLY A 232 8.74 -7.47 -25.43
CA GLY A 232 8.87 -6.03 -25.14
C GLY A 232 9.70 -5.23 -26.14
N ASP A 233 10.49 -5.91 -26.96
CA ASP A 233 11.46 -5.26 -27.87
C ASP A 233 10.76 -4.55 -29.04
N GLY A 234 11.18 -3.31 -29.31
CA GLY A 234 10.64 -2.50 -30.42
C GLY A 234 9.23 -1.95 -30.23
N ARG A 235 8.59 -2.13 -29.05
CA ARG A 235 7.24 -1.61 -28.79
C ARG A 235 7.24 -0.14 -28.38
N THR A 236 6.30 0.60 -28.95
CA THR A 236 5.95 1.95 -28.49
C THR A 236 4.79 1.88 -27.48
N ARG A 237 4.78 2.79 -26.51
CA ARG A 237 3.68 2.90 -25.52
C ARG A 237 2.67 3.94 -25.98
N LEU A 238 1.38 3.59 -25.90
CA LEU A 238 0.30 4.53 -26.17
C LEU A 238 0.26 5.67 -25.11
N LYS A 239 0.45 5.32 -23.83
CA LYS A 239 0.48 6.27 -22.73
C LYS A 239 1.90 6.31 -22.15
N VAL A 240 2.60 7.42 -22.38
CA VAL A 240 3.94 7.65 -21.83
C VAL A 240 3.82 8.58 -20.62
N LEU A 241 4.34 8.14 -19.48
CA LEU A 241 4.49 9.00 -18.30
C LEU A 241 5.58 10.04 -18.62
N ARG A 242 5.22 11.32 -18.58
CA ARG A 242 6.14 12.44 -18.80
C ARG A 242 6.17 13.31 -17.56
N CYS A 243 7.35 13.48 -16.98
CA CYS A 243 7.54 14.45 -15.91
C CYS A 243 7.32 15.87 -16.45
N THR A 244 6.50 16.64 -15.78
CA THR A 244 6.27 18.04 -16.06
C THR A 244 7.23 18.91 -15.24
N ARG A 245 7.40 20.19 -15.61
CA ARG A 245 8.20 21.13 -14.79
C ARG A 245 7.65 21.25 -13.37
N GLN A 246 6.34 21.10 -13.21
CA GLN A 246 5.68 21.17 -11.91
C GLN A 246 6.09 19.99 -11.01
N ASP A 247 6.25 18.79 -11.58
CA ASP A 247 6.70 17.61 -10.83
C ASP A 247 8.11 17.80 -10.25
N TYR A 248 9.01 18.49 -10.95
CA TYR A 248 10.34 18.80 -10.44
C TYR A 248 10.32 19.83 -9.31
N ILE A 249 9.41 20.81 -9.37
CA ILE A 249 9.23 21.81 -8.31
C ILE A 249 8.67 21.13 -7.06
N ASP A 250 7.63 20.31 -7.21
CA ASP A 250 7.01 19.59 -6.11
C ASP A 250 8.00 18.59 -5.47
N LEU A 251 8.83 17.93 -6.29
CA LEU A 251 9.91 17.07 -5.83
C LEU A 251 10.94 17.86 -5.01
N ALA A 252 11.38 19.04 -5.49
CA ALA A 252 12.33 19.89 -4.80
C ALA A 252 11.79 20.34 -3.44
N VAL A 253 10.52 20.76 -3.38
CA VAL A 253 9.83 21.14 -2.12
C VAL A 253 9.83 19.95 -1.14
N CYS A 254 9.47 18.76 -1.59
CA CYS A 254 9.46 17.57 -0.74
C CYS A 254 10.88 17.23 -0.22
N ILE A 255 11.89 17.32 -1.07
CA ILE A 255 13.30 17.07 -0.66
C ILE A 255 13.75 18.10 0.37
N VAL A 256 13.44 19.38 0.18
CA VAL A 256 13.77 20.45 1.16
C VAL A 256 13.10 20.15 2.51
N CYS A 257 11.81 19.80 2.51
CA CYS A 257 11.11 19.39 3.74
C CYS A 257 11.80 18.19 4.41
N PHE A 258 12.22 17.19 3.64
CA PHE A 258 12.91 16.01 4.16
C PHE A 258 14.29 16.37 4.74
N MET A 259 15.03 17.27 4.10
CA MET A 259 16.30 17.78 4.63
C MET A 259 16.11 18.56 5.94
N VAL A 260 15.04 19.34 6.07
CA VAL A 260 14.71 20.04 7.32
C VAL A 260 14.40 19.04 8.43
N ILE A 261 13.60 17.99 8.14
CA ILE A 261 13.30 16.94 9.13
C ILE A 261 14.58 16.19 9.53
N LEU A 262 15.46 15.89 8.59
CA LEU A 262 16.72 15.20 8.88
C LEU A 262 17.69 16.10 9.67
N SER A 263 17.75 17.41 9.37
CA SER A 263 18.58 18.36 10.09
C SER A 263 18.15 18.55 11.54
N SER A 264 16.86 18.34 11.85
CA SER A 264 16.37 18.36 13.24
C SER A 264 17.08 17.32 14.12
N ARG A 265 17.56 16.21 13.55
CA ARG A 265 18.37 15.21 14.25
C ARG A 265 19.76 15.72 14.65
N LEU A 266 20.37 16.60 13.82
CA LEU A 266 21.70 17.16 14.08
C LEU A 266 21.64 18.24 15.16
N VAL A 267 20.52 18.98 15.25
CA VAL A 267 20.34 20.06 16.23
C VAL A 267 19.98 19.51 17.62
N PHE A 268 19.27 18.38 17.67
CA PHE A 268 18.85 17.75 18.93
C PHE A 268 19.21 16.25 18.91
N PRO A 269 20.48 15.89 19.15
CA PRO A 269 20.95 14.53 18.93
C PRO A 269 20.45 13.48 19.90
N ASN A 270 19.78 13.73 20.95
CA ASN A 270 19.12 12.73 21.83
C ASN A 270 18.27 13.42 22.90
N PHE A 271 16.99 13.28 22.78
CA PHE A 271 16.09 13.34 23.90
C PHE A 271 15.30 12.04 23.97
#